data_f3ccde5072ed7ac8731803c30fe139b9
#
_entry.id   f3ccde5072ed7ac8731803c30fe139b9
#
_cell.length_a   1.000
_cell.length_b   1.000
_cell.length_c   1.000
_cell.angle_alpha   90.00
_cell.angle_beta   90.00
_cell.angle_gamma   90.00
#
_symmetry.space_group_name_H-M   'P 1'
#
loop_
_entity.id
_entity.type
_entity.pdbx_description
1 polymer ?
#
loop_
_entity_poly.entity_id
_entity_poly.type
_entity_poly.pdbx_seq_one_letter_code
_entity_poly.pdbx_strand_id
1 'polypeptide(L)'
;MIERITFSLIGMLLFPLMLMAKDYRVIDFGAVGNGTVDDAIAIQKAVDACSHDGGGNVIFSSDHTFLSGPVELKSNVHIILETNATWKANPDERIYHKSAFGKNEGECMMWIWAKDIENLSFSGHGTIHGNGIQFMGAELFDSYELKPVTTFDPRPHVLTLMGVKNLHIRDITIREGAYWTVHLIGCDGAVIDGINLLNNLKIRNGDGIDIDHSKNVRIANCHITSGDDAICLKNRREFEEYGSCHDIVVTNCVMESRSCTVKIGSENMDSIYNV
;
A
#
# COMPACT_ATOMS: atom_id res chain seq x y z
N MET A 1 61.15 27.81 -39.43
CA MET A 1 61.06 27.27 -38.08
C MET A 1 59.53 27.23 -37.77
N ILE A 2 58.89 26.09 -37.94
CA ILE A 2 57.43 25.91 -37.73
C ILE A 2 57.32 25.06 -36.50
N GLU A 3 56.87 25.66 -35.40
CA GLU A 3 56.54 24.96 -34.14
C GLU A 3 55.25 24.16 -34.31
N ARG A 4 55.33 22.87 -34.08
CA ARG A 4 54.21 21.97 -34.02
C ARG A 4 53.65 22.01 -32.61
N ILE A 5 52.43 22.56 -32.44
CA ILE A 5 51.66 22.49 -31.21
C ILE A 5 50.92 21.13 -31.19
N THR A 6 51.39 20.25 -30.33
CA THR A 6 50.71 18.96 -30.07
C THR A 6 49.60 19.16 -29.02
N PHE A 7 48.33 19.14 -29.45
CA PHE A 7 47.19 19.04 -28.54
C PHE A 7 47.05 17.62 -28.02
N SER A 8 47.33 17.41 -26.75
CA SER A 8 47.05 16.15 -26.07
C SER A 8 45.58 16.14 -25.64
N LEU A 9 44.72 15.37 -26.33
CA LEU A 9 43.32 15.13 -25.94
C LEU A 9 43.33 14.11 -24.82
N ILE A 10 43.20 14.56 -23.56
CA ILE A 10 42.89 13.68 -22.43
C ILE A 10 41.42 13.35 -22.51
N GLY A 11 41.09 12.22 -23.12
CA GLY A 11 39.76 11.66 -23.12
C GLY A 11 39.40 11.19 -21.71
N MET A 12 38.61 11.99 -20.99
CA MET A 12 38.00 11.58 -19.72
C MET A 12 36.93 10.54 -20.02
N LEU A 13 37.26 9.26 -19.86
CA LEU A 13 36.30 8.17 -19.92
C LEU A 13 35.36 8.31 -18.72
N LEU A 14 34.19 8.93 -18.96
CA LEU A 14 33.05 8.85 -18.08
C LEU A 14 32.50 7.41 -18.15
N PHE A 15 32.98 6.54 -17.26
CA PHE A 15 32.28 5.30 -16.98
C PHE A 15 30.94 5.66 -16.37
N PRO A 16 29.80 5.26 -16.97
CA PRO A 16 28.54 5.37 -16.28
C PRO A 16 28.63 4.48 -15.03
N LEU A 17 28.64 5.10 -13.84
CA LEU A 17 28.37 4.36 -12.63
C LEU A 17 26.96 3.78 -12.80
N MET A 18 26.85 2.49 -13.09
CA MET A 18 25.59 1.80 -12.93
C MET A 18 25.30 1.79 -11.43
N LEU A 19 24.49 2.76 -10.97
CA LEU A 19 23.88 2.69 -9.64
C LEU A 19 22.94 1.48 -9.68
N MET A 20 23.40 0.34 -9.20
CA MET A 20 22.51 -0.76 -8.88
C MET A 20 21.71 -0.37 -7.63
N ALA A 21 20.39 -0.56 -7.68
CA ALA A 21 19.55 -0.36 -6.52
C ALA A 21 20.10 -1.22 -5.36
N LYS A 22 20.30 -0.59 -4.20
CA LYS A 22 20.84 -1.26 -3.01
C LYS A 22 19.70 -2.03 -2.32
N ASP A 23 20.03 -3.21 -1.82
CA ASP A 23 19.10 -4.09 -1.12
C ASP A 23 19.19 -3.92 0.40
N TYR A 24 18.03 -3.81 1.04
CA TYR A 24 17.84 -3.69 2.49
C TYR A 24 16.91 -4.83 2.93
N ARG A 25 17.50 -5.99 3.24
CA ARG A 25 16.71 -7.13 3.71
C ARG A 25 16.25 -6.87 5.13
N VAL A 26 14.96 -6.98 5.42
CA VAL A 26 14.41 -6.68 6.75
C VAL A 26 15.04 -7.55 7.85
N ILE A 27 15.47 -8.76 7.52
CA ILE A 27 16.19 -9.66 8.44
C ILE A 27 17.54 -9.09 8.88
N ASP A 28 18.24 -8.35 8.02
CA ASP A 28 19.54 -7.74 8.33
C ASP A 28 19.39 -6.56 9.33
N PHE A 29 18.16 -6.06 9.49
CA PHE A 29 17.79 -5.01 10.45
C PHE A 29 17.20 -5.58 11.76
N GLY A 30 17.19 -6.91 11.89
CA GLY A 30 16.78 -7.61 13.10
C GLY A 30 15.36 -8.17 13.07
N ALA A 31 14.68 -8.20 11.92
CA ALA A 31 13.41 -8.91 11.80
C ALA A 31 13.60 -10.41 11.98
N VAL A 32 12.69 -11.05 12.71
CA VAL A 32 12.73 -12.49 13.00
C VAL A 32 12.00 -13.28 11.92
N GLY A 33 10.91 -12.75 11.39
CA GLY A 33 10.15 -13.36 10.30
C GLY A 33 9.49 -14.71 10.64
N ASN A 34 9.15 -14.92 11.93
CA ASN A 34 8.56 -16.20 12.39
C ASN A 34 7.03 -16.16 12.59
N GLY A 35 6.39 -15.01 12.26
CA GLY A 35 4.94 -14.82 12.38
C GLY A 35 4.40 -14.60 13.79
N THR A 36 5.27 -14.49 14.80
CA THR A 36 4.88 -14.32 16.22
C THR A 36 5.52 -13.12 16.90
N VAL A 37 6.76 -12.80 16.55
CA VAL A 37 7.47 -11.62 17.02
C VAL A 37 7.05 -10.43 16.17
N ASP A 38 6.83 -9.26 16.80
CA ASP A 38 6.54 -8.02 16.07
C ASP A 38 7.83 -7.46 15.46
N ASP A 39 7.90 -7.47 14.15
CA ASP A 39 9.05 -7.04 13.35
C ASP A 39 8.96 -5.56 12.91
N ALA A 40 7.95 -4.79 13.36
CA ALA A 40 7.69 -3.43 12.90
C ALA A 40 8.92 -2.51 13.01
N ILE A 41 9.65 -2.60 14.13
CA ILE A 41 10.84 -1.76 14.36
C ILE A 41 11.96 -2.10 13.36
N ALA A 42 12.16 -3.38 13.06
CA ALA A 42 13.18 -3.82 12.11
C ALA A 42 12.81 -3.42 10.67
N ILE A 43 11.53 -3.59 10.29
CA ILE A 43 11.01 -3.16 8.99
C ILE A 43 11.14 -1.65 8.83
N GLN A 44 10.77 -0.87 9.85
CA GLN A 44 10.90 0.59 9.81
C GLN A 44 12.36 1.03 9.62
N LYS A 45 13.30 0.39 10.33
CA LYS A 45 14.73 0.68 10.15
C LYS A 45 15.22 0.40 8.74
N ALA A 46 14.76 -0.67 8.11
CA ALA A 46 15.11 -1.00 6.73
C ALA A 46 14.56 0.06 5.75
N VAL A 47 13.30 0.47 5.93
CA VAL A 47 12.65 1.53 5.14
C VAL A 47 13.39 2.87 5.30
N ASP A 48 13.69 3.26 6.56
CA ASP A 48 14.37 4.52 6.85
C ASP A 48 15.79 4.54 6.26
N ALA A 49 16.55 3.45 6.40
CA ALA A 49 17.89 3.33 5.83
C ALA A 49 17.87 3.38 4.29
N CYS A 50 16.92 2.68 3.67
CA CYS A 50 16.73 2.69 2.22
C CYS A 50 16.48 4.11 1.70
N SER A 51 15.51 4.80 2.28
CA SER A 51 15.15 6.17 1.86
C SER A 51 16.28 7.17 2.15
N HIS A 52 16.95 7.07 3.30
CA HIS A 52 18.08 7.93 3.69
C HIS A 52 19.26 7.82 2.70
N ASP A 53 19.54 6.62 2.21
CA ASP A 53 20.62 6.36 1.24
C ASP A 53 20.24 6.76 -0.21
N GLY A 54 19.05 7.35 -0.41
CA GLY A 54 18.57 7.83 -1.71
C GLY A 54 17.64 6.87 -2.44
N GLY A 55 17.31 5.73 -1.84
CA GLY A 55 16.37 4.73 -2.38
C GLY A 55 16.98 3.36 -2.63
N GLY A 56 16.15 2.41 -2.94
CA GLY A 56 16.53 1.01 -3.18
C GLY A 56 15.41 0.03 -2.89
N ASN A 57 15.79 -1.22 -2.63
CA ASN A 57 14.87 -2.32 -2.41
C ASN A 57 14.81 -2.70 -0.93
N VAL A 58 13.63 -2.62 -0.31
CA VAL A 58 13.37 -3.21 1.01
C VAL A 58 12.78 -4.60 0.80
N ILE A 59 13.53 -5.64 1.20
CA ILE A 59 13.24 -7.02 0.83
C ILE A 59 12.71 -7.82 2.02
N PHE A 60 11.53 -8.38 1.84
CA PHE A 60 10.93 -9.40 2.69
C PHE A 60 11.32 -10.77 2.12
N SER A 61 12.20 -11.47 2.83
CA SER A 61 12.81 -12.71 2.35
C SER A 61 11.82 -13.86 2.25
N SER A 62 12.03 -14.74 1.26
CA SER A 62 11.23 -15.95 1.01
C SER A 62 11.03 -16.80 2.27
N ASP A 63 9.87 -17.47 2.31
CA ASP A 63 9.52 -18.47 3.34
C ASP A 63 9.49 -17.93 4.79
N HIS A 64 9.36 -16.60 4.94
CA HIS A 64 9.23 -15.94 6.24
C HIS A 64 7.85 -15.28 6.38
N THR A 65 7.37 -15.19 7.61
CA THR A 65 6.18 -14.41 7.98
C THR A 65 6.58 -13.29 8.93
N PHE A 66 6.57 -12.07 8.43
CA PHE A 66 6.91 -10.87 9.19
C PHE A 66 5.65 -10.28 9.79
N LEU A 67 5.40 -10.55 11.07
CA LEU A 67 4.31 -9.94 11.82
C LEU A 67 4.68 -8.51 12.16
N SER A 68 3.82 -7.52 11.92
CA SER A 68 4.13 -6.15 12.29
C SER A 68 2.92 -5.31 12.69
N GLY A 69 3.15 -4.41 13.64
CA GLY A 69 2.34 -3.23 13.84
C GLY A 69 2.54 -2.20 12.72
N PRO A 70 2.13 -0.93 12.96
CA PRO A 70 2.19 0.14 11.96
C PRO A 70 3.60 0.41 11.43
N VAL A 71 3.70 0.64 10.11
CA VAL A 71 4.95 1.01 9.42
C VAL A 71 4.68 2.20 8.50
N GLU A 72 5.55 3.21 8.58
CA GLU A 72 5.53 4.38 7.71
C GLU A 72 6.51 4.22 6.54
N LEU A 73 6.00 4.28 5.31
CA LEU A 73 6.81 4.21 4.12
C LEU A 73 7.37 5.59 3.74
N LYS A 74 8.48 5.58 3.00
CA LYS A 74 9.24 6.77 2.63
C LYS A 74 9.46 6.85 1.12
N SER A 75 9.91 8.01 0.64
CA SER A 75 10.22 8.23 -0.78
C SER A 75 11.34 7.31 -1.28
N ASN A 76 11.27 6.97 -2.57
CA ASN A 76 12.26 6.19 -3.30
C ASN A 76 12.44 4.75 -2.78
N VAL A 77 11.42 4.18 -2.15
CA VAL A 77 11.44 2.83 -1.60
C VAL A 77 10.69 1.87 -2.50
N HIS A 78 11.32 0.76 -2.84
CA HIS A 78 10.71 -0.37 -3.51
C HIS A 78 10.58 -1.54 -2.53
N ILE A 79 9.37 -1.87 -2.13
CA ILE A 79 9.05 -3.04 -1.30
C ILE A 79 9.02 -4.28 -2.18
N ILE A 80 9.88 -5.24 -1.91
CA ILE A 80 9.90 -6.53 -2.60
C ILE A 80 9.48 -7.62 -1.63
N LEU A 81 8.36 -8.28 -1.94
CA LEU A 81 7.90 -9.46 -1.25
C LEU A 81 8.35 -10.68 -2.05
N GLU A 82 9.43 -11.35 -1.65
CA GLU A 82 9.91 -12.55 -2.34
C GLU A 82 8.85 -13.66 -2.30
N THR A 83 8.98 -14.68 -3.15
CA THR A 83 8.03 -15.80 -3.19
C THR A 83 7.84 -16.43 -1.80
N ASN A 84 6.59 -16.67 -1.41
CA ASN A 84 6.19 -17.16 -0.09
C ASN A 84 6.51 -16.24 1.10
N ALA A 85 7.06 -15.05 0.89
CA ALA A 85 7.16 -14.06 1.96
C ALA A 85 5.77 -13.55 2.32
N THR A 86 5.49 -13.42 3.62
CA THR A 86 4.24 -12.84 4.12
C THR A 86 4.53 -11.67 5.05
N TRP A 87 4.04 -10.48 4.71
CA TRP A 87 3.98 -9.35 5.63
C TRP A 87 2.59 -9.32 6.25
N LYS A 88 2.50 -9.57 7.58
CA LYS A 88 1.24 -9.85 8.27
C LYS A 88 0.95 -8.81 9.34
N ALA A 89 -0.29 -8.30 9.39
CA ALA A 89 -0.71 -7.36 10.43
C ALA A 89 -0.76 -8.03 11.81
N ASN A 90 -0.19 -7.34 12.81
CA ASN A 90 -0.29 -7.74 14.20
C ASN A 90 -1.74 -7.46 14.69
N PRO A 91 -2.45 -8.45 15.27
CA PRO A 91 -3.84 -8.29 15.66
C PRO A 91 -4.06 -7.53 16.97
N ASP A 92 -2.99 -7.05 17.62
CA ASP A 92 -3.13 -6.25 18.83
C ASP A 92 -3.62 -4.83 18.48
N GLU A 93 -4.91 -4.58 18.66
CA GLU A 93 -5.55 -3.30 18.37
C GLU A 93 -4.90 -2.10 19.06
N ARG A 94 -4.25 -2.33 20.21
CA ARG A 94 -3.67 -1.27 21.05
C ARG A 94 -2.44 -0.61 20.46
N ILE A 95 -1.82 -1.21 19.43
CA ILE A 95 -0.61 -0.68 18.81
C ILE A 95 -0.90 0.28 17.65
N TYR A 96 -2.16 0.36 17.22
CA TYR A 96 -2.57 1.25 16.14
C TYR A 96 -3.02 2.60 16.70
N HIS A 97 -2.28 3.66 16.40
CA HIS A 97 -2.49 4.98 17.01
C HIS A 97 -2.79 6.10 16.01
N LYS A 98 -2.73 5.81 14.70
CA LYS A 98 -3.01 6.80 13.66
C LYS A 98 -4.23 6.39 12.86
N SER A 99 -5.25 7.25 12.86
CA SER A 99 -6.44 7.07 12.03
C SER A 99 -6.18 7.54 10.59
N ALA A 100 -6.78 6.85 9.64
CA ALA A 100 -6.88 7.29 8.25
C ALA A 100 -7.81 8.51 8.11
N PHE A 101 -8.76 8.68 9.03
CA PHE A 101 -9.77 9.75 9.02
C PHE A 101 -9.56 10.68 10.22
N GLY A 102 -9.21 11.93 9.94
CA GLY A 102 -8.83 12.91 10.97
C GLY A 102 -9.93 13.29 11.97
N LYS A 103 -11.21 12.91 11.72
CA LYS A 103 -12.35 13.24 12.60
C LYS A 103 -12.84 12.05 13.42
N ASN A 104 -12.38 10.85 13.14
CA ASN A 104 -12.82 9.63 13.80
C ASN A 104 -11.69 9.11 14.70
N GLU A 105 -11.40 9.82 15.79
CA GLU A 105 -10.42 9.36 16.76
C GLU A 105 -10.79 7.95 17.26
N GLY A 106 -9.87 7.01 17.10
CA GLY A 106 -10.04 5.63 17.54
C GLY A 106 -10.68 4.68 16.52
N GLU A 107 -11.02 5.15 15.31
CA GLU A 107 -11.55 4.33 14.23
C GLU A 107 -10.67 4.35 13.00
N CYS A 108 -10.76 3.32 12.15
CA CYS A 108 -10.13 3.26 10.84
C CYS A 108 -8.62 3.54 10.90
N MET A 109 -7.92 2.77 11.69
CA MET A 109 -6.48 2.93 11.92
C MET A 109 -5.67 2.61 10.67
N MET A 110 -4.41 3.00 10.63
CA MET A 110 -3.50 2.71 9.52
C MET A 110 -2.46 1.67 9.95
N TRP A 111 -2.25 0.67 9.09
CA TRP A 111 -1.18 -0.30 9.28
C TRP A 111 0.06 0.07 8.45
N ILE A 112 0.02 -0.08 7.14
CA ILE A 112 1.11 0.35 6.25
C ILE A 112 0.67 1.69 5.63
N TRP A 113 1.42 2.74 5.86
CA TRP A 113 0.99 4.06 5.43
C TRP A 113 2.13 4.92 4.90
N ALA A 114 1.76 5.90 4.07
CA ALA A 114 2.67 6.91 3.55
C ALA A 114 1.96 8.26 3.47
N LYS A 115 2.70 9.35 3.60
CA LYS A 115 2.17 10.69 3.41
C LYS A 115 3.18 11.60 2.71
N ASP A 116 2.72 12.27 1.64
CA ASP A 116 3.47 13.30 0.88
C ASP A 116 4.86 12.81 0.44
N ILE A 117 4.90 11.62 -0.18
CA ILE A 117 6.12 10.98 -0.68
C ILE A 117 6.04 10.73 -2.19
N GLU A 118 7.17 10.34 -2.78
CA GLU A 118 7.24 10.01 -4.21
C GLU A 118 8.04 8.72 -4.46
N ASN A 119 7.79 8.11 -5.65
CA ASN A 119 8.51 6.93 -6.12
C ASN A 119 8.40 5.75 -5.14
N LEU A 120 7.18 5.36 -4.80
CA LEU A 120 6.89 4.18 -3.99
C LEU A 120 6.48 3.02 -4.89
N SER A 121 7.04 1.84 -4.65
CA SER A 121 6.60 0.65 -5.37
C SER A 121 6.55 -0.60 -4.51
N PHE A 122 5.67 -1.53 -4.92
CA PHE A 122 5.53 -2.86 -4.35
C PHE A 122 5.59 -3.87 -5.49
N SER A 123 6.35 -4.95 -5.32
CA SER A 123 6.39 -6.04 -6.28
C SER A 123 6.81 -7.37 -5.65
N GLY A 124 6.84 -8.42 -6.48
CA GLY A 124 7.24 -9.75 -6.08
C GLY A 124 6.08 -10.73 -6.18
N HIS A 125 6.20 -11.90 -5.51
CA HIS A 125 5.16 -12.93 -5.50
C HIS A 125 4.77 -13.33 -4.08
N GLY A 126 5.07 -12.47 -3.11
CA GLY A 126 4.69 -12.64 -1.73
C GLY A 126 3.31 -12.02 -1.42
N THR A 127 3.00 -11.99 -0.14
CA THR A 127 1.68 -11.62 0.37
C THR A 127 1.74 -10.51 1.41
N ILE A 128 0.89 -9.50 1.29
CA ILE A 128 0.50 -8.60 2.37
C ILE A 128 -0.79 -9.15 2.96
N HIS A 129 -0.78 -9.52 4.25
CA HIS A 129 -1.89 -10.18 4.91
C HIS A 129 -2.44 -9.33 6.05
N GLY A 130 -3.60 -8.71 5.84
CA GLY A 130 -4.24 -7.80 6.80
C GLY A 130 -4.73 -8.44 8.10
N ASN A 131 -4.72 -9.78 8.17
CA ASN A 131 -5.12 -10.56 9.35
C ASN A 131 -6.53 -10.23 9.89
N GLY A 132 -7.42 -9.80 9.00
CA GLY A 132 -8.71 -9.18 9.31
C GLY A 132 -9.61 -9.98 10.24
N ILE A 133 -9.62 -11.29 10.10
CA ILE A 133 -10.42 -12.19 10.96
C ILE A 133 -10.09 -12.03 12.45
N GLN A 134 -8.84 -11.71 12.79
CA GLN A 134 -8.43 -11.56 14.19
C GLN A 134 -9.01 -10.29 14.86
N PHE A 135 -9.48 -9.34 14.06
CA PHE A 135 -10.17 -8.13 14.52
C PHE A 135 -11.69 -8.32 14.61
N MET A 136 -12.19 -9.52 14.25
CA MET A 136 -13.61 -9.80 14.15
C MET A 136 -14.05 -10.82 15.19
N GLY A 137 -15.26 -10.62 15.72
CA GLY A 137 -15.93 -11.55 16.63
C GLY A 137 -16.96 -12.43 15.91
N ALA A 138 -18.05 -12.73 16.60
CA ALA A 138 -19.09 -13.61 16.09
C ALA A 138 -19.81 -13.03 14.87
N GLU A 139 -20.34 -13.93 14.04
CA GLU A 139 -21.22 -13.58 12.93
C GLU A 139 -22.56 -13.00 13.44
N LEU A 140 -23.01 -11.92 12.79
CA LEU A 140 -24.32 -11.31 13.05
C LEU A 140 -25.42 -12.18 12.44
N PHE A 141 -26.47 -12.43 13.21
CA PHE A 141 -27.55 -13.35 12.80
C PHE A 141 -28.35 -12.85 11.57
N ASP A 142 -28.47 -11.56 11.42
CA ASP A 142 -29.36 -10.92 10.43
C ASP A 142 -28.66 -10.52 9.13
N SER A 143 -27.36 -10.35 9.13
CA SER A 143 -26.59 -9.87 7.98
C SER A 143 -25.49 -10.84 7.48
N TYR A 144 -25.21 -11.89 8.23
CA TYR A 144 -24.09 -12.81 7.97
C TYR A 144 -22.71 -12.12 7.92
N GLU A 145 -22.62 -10.91 8.45
CA GLU A 145 -21.38 -10.19 8.63
C GLU A 145 -20.75 -10.53 9.98
N LEU A 146 -19.44 -10.39 10.08
CA LEU A 146 -18.74 -10.52 11.34
C LEU A 146 -18.84 -9.20 12.11
N LYS A 147 -19.05 -9.30 13.42
CA LYS A 147 -19.04 -8.14 14.31
C LYS A 147 -17.59 -7.79 14.68
N PRO A 148 -17.16 -6.51 14.65
CA PRO A 148 -15.87 -6.12 15.23
C PRO A 148 -15.77 -6.53 16.70
N VAL A 149 -14.56 -6.91 17.15
CA VAL A 149 -14.33 -7.37 18.53
C VAL A 149 -14.60 -6.25 19.54
N THR A 150 -14.25 -5.01 19.20
CA THR A 150 -14.41 -3.85 20.07
C THR A 150 -15.54 -2.93 19.64
N THR A 151 -16.06 -2.13 20.57
CA THR A 151 -17.12 -1.15 20.32
C THR A 151 -16.63 0.03 19.48
N PHE A 152 -15.39 0.45 19.71
CA PHE A 152 -14.69 1.36 18.82
C PHE A 152 -14.10 0.50 17.70
N ASP A 153 -14.21 0.92 16.47
CA ASP A 153 -13.78 0.15 15.31
C ASP A 153 -12.32 0.48 14.92
N PRO A 154 -11.32 -0.01 15.67
CA PRO A 154 -9.90 0.30 15.45
C PRO A 154 -9.28 -0.54 14.32
N ARG A 155 -10.11 -1.28 13.57
CA ARG A 155 -9.63 -2.11 12.47
C ARG A 155 -8.76 -1.31 11.51
N PRO A 156 -7.53 -1.76 11.22
CA PRO A 156 -6.64 -0.99 10.38
C PRO A 156 -6.95 -1.16 8.88
N HIS A 157 -6.82 -0.07 8.14
CA HIS A 157 -6.59 -0.13 6.70
C HIS A 157 -5.27 -0.83 6.43
N VAL A 158 -5.19 -1.61 5.33
CA VAL A 158 -3.95 -2.33 5.01
C VAL A 158 -2.91 -1.39 4.43
N LEU A 159 -3.24 -0.67 3.35
CA LEU A 159 -2.40 0.36 2.74
C LEU A 159 -3.15 1.69 2.73
N THR A 160 -2.62 2.70 3.42
CA THR A 160 -3.14 4.08 3.36
C THR A 160 -2.07 4.99 2.77
N LEU A 161 -2.30 5.43 1.54
CA LEU A 161 -1.30 6.16 0.75
C LEU A 161 -1.84 7.56 0.45
N MET A 162 -1.30 8.58 1.15
CA MET A 162 -1.74 9.97 1.08
C MET A 162 -0.71 10.83 0.33
N GLY A 163 -1.14 11.57 -0.69
CA GLY A 163 -0.28 12.48 -1.44
C GLY A 163 0.90 11.80 -2.14
N VAL A 164 0.79 10.50 -2.45
CA VAL A 164 1.89 9.75 -3.08
C VAL A 164 1.95 10.04 -4.57
N LYS A 165 3.13 10.43 -5.05
CA LYS A 165 3.41 10.61 -6.48
C LYS A 165 4.19 9.44 -7.03
N ASN A 166 3.82 8.96 -8.23
CA ASN A 166 4.48 7.85 -8.90
C ASN A 166 4.48 6.57 -8.05
N LEU A 167 3.27 6.01 -7.84
CA LEU A 167 3.02 4.77 -7.12
C LEU A 167 2.92 3.59 -8.10
N HIS A 168 3.59 2.48 -7.79
CA HIS A 168 3.42 1.22 -8.51
C HIS A 168 3.17 0.06 -7.55
N ILE A 169 2.09 -0.71 -7.77
CA ILE A 169 1.80 -1.95 -7.03
C ILE A 169 1.57 -3.05 -8.06
N ARG A 170 2.41 -4.09 -8.08
CA ARG A 170 2.30 -5.14 -9.09
C ARG A 170 2.65 -6.54 -8.57
N ASP A 171 1.98 -7.53 -9.14
CA ASP A 171 2.31 -8.97 -9.04
C ASP A 171 2.30 -9.55 -7.62
N ILE A 172 1.76 -8.83 -6.63
CA ILE A 172 1.63 -9.27 -5.24
C ILE A 172 0.22 -9.74 -4.92
N THR A 173 0.10 -10.51 -3.85
CA THR A 173 -1.20 -10.80 -3.23
C THR A 173 -1.41 -9.90 -2.02
N ILE A 174 -2.58 -9.23 -1.94
CA ILE A 174 -3.04 -8.52 -0.74
C ILE A 174 -4.31 -9.24 -0.28
N ARG A 175 -4.38 -9.64 0.99
CA ARG A 175 -5.52 -10.42 1.44
C ARG A 175 -5.93 -10.16 2.87
N GLU A 176 -7.17 -10.56 3.20
CA GLU A 176 -7.70 -10.54 4.57
C GLU A 176 -7.57 -9.16 5.21
N GLY A 177 -7.92 -8.09 4.50
CA GLY A 177 -8.03 -6.75 5.06
C GLY A 177 -9.01 -6.71 6.22
N ALA A 178 -8.68 -5.99 7.29
CA ALA A 178 -9.58 -5.80 8.42
C ALA A 178 -10.58 -4.67 8.18
N TYR A 179 -10.24 -3.73 7.32
CA TYR A 179 -11.03 -2.58 6.87
C TYR A 179 -10.67 -2.29 5.40
N TRP A 180 -10.74 -1.06 4.90
CA TRP A 180 -10.35 -0.72 3.53
C TRP A 180 -8.95 -1.21 3.22
N THR A 181 -8.79 -1.88 2.08
CA THR A 181 -7.52 -2.58 1.81
C THR A 181 -6.48 -1.68 1.19
N VAL A 182 -6.80 -1.01 0.08
CA VAL A 182 -5.90 -0.04 -0.55
C VAL A 182 -6.62 1.30 -0.65
N HIS A 183 -6.20 2.25 0.16
CA HIS A 183 -6.78 3.59 0.17
C HIS A 183 -5.77 4.60 -0.41
N LEU A 184 -6.08 5.08 -1.61
CA LEU A 184 -5.33 6.12 -2.33
C LEU A 184 -5.97 7.47 -2.06
N ILE A 185 -5.28 8.35 -1.34
CA ILE A 185 -5.75 9.69 -0.99
C ILE A 185 -4.87 10.72 -1.67
N GLY A 186 -5.40 11.50 -2.60
CA GLY A 186 -4.63 12.55 -3.27
C GLY A 186 -3.40 12.07 -4.03
N CYS A 187 -3.38 10.81 -4.44
CA CYS A 187 -2.27 10.24 -5.21
C CYS A 187 -2.26 10.79 -6.65
N ASP A 188 -1.07 10.94 -7.22
CA ASP A 188 -0.88 11.37 -8.61
C ASP A 188 0.05 10.40 -9.35
N GLY A 189 -0.49 9.70 -10.35
CA GLY A 189 0.27 8.71 -11.12
C GLY A 189 0.38 7.37 -10.40
N ALA A 190 -0.74 6.71 -10.09
CA ALA A 190 -0.75 5.37 -9.51
C ALA A 190 -1.00 4.29 -10.57
N VAL A 191 -0.21 3.23 -10.55
CA VAL A 191 -0.39 2.03 -11.39
C VAL A 191 -0.52 0.81 -10.49
N ILE A 192 -1.66 0.12 -10.57
CA ILE A 192 -1.92 -1.14 -9.88
C ILE A 192 -2.16 -2.20 -10.95
N ASP A 193 -1.26 -3.17 -11.06
CA ASP A 193 -1.27 -4.12 -12.17
C ASP A 193 -0.99 -5.55 -11.71
N GLY A 194 -1.82 -6.50 -12.14
CA GLY A 194 -1.62 -7.93 -11.93
C GLY A 194 -1.71 -8.40 -10.48
N ILE A 195 -2.35 -7.64 -9.57
CA ILE A 195 -2.48 -8.04 -8.16
C ILE A 195 -3.67 -8.98 -7.94
N ASN A 196 -3.54 -9.82 -6.90
CA ASN A 196 -4.66 -10.53 -6.31
C ASN A 196 -5.03 -9.86 -4.99
N LEU A 197 -6.22 -9.23 -4.91
CA LEU A 197 -6.76 -8.65 -3.69
C LEU A 197 -7.92 -9.53 -3.23
N LEU A 198 -7.73 -10.27 -2.13
CA LEU A 198 -8.60 -11.37 -1.71
C LEU A 198 -9.08 -11.17 -0.27
N ASN A 199 -10.14 -10.40 -0.08
CA ASN A 199 -10.73 -10.16 1.23
C ASN A 199 -11.79 -11.20 1.59
N ASN A 200 -12.06 -11.31 2.89
CA ASN A 200 -13.15 -12.09 3.41
C ASN A 200 -14.48 -11.36 3.17
N LEU A 201 -15.41 -12.03 2.50
CA LEU A 201 -16.71 -11.46 2.16
C LEU A 201 -17.59 -11.12 3.36
N LYS A 202 -17.28 -11.60 4.57
CA LYS A 202 -18.02 -11.33 5.80
C LYS A 202 -17.47 -10.13 6.59
N ILE A 203 -16.37 -9.56 6.18
CA ILE A 203 -15.79 -8.38 6.84
C ILE A 203 -16.42 -7.13 6.23
N ARG A 204 -17.25 -6.48 7.03
CA ARG A 204 -17.89 -5.20 6.70
C ARG A 204 -16.83 -4.11 6.46
N ASN A 205 -17.05 -3.23 5.48
CA ASN A 205 -16.11 -2.21 5.02
C ASN A 205 -14.76 -2.82 4.60
N GLY A 206 -14.79 -4.05 4.10
CA GLY A 206 -13.64 -4.72 3.52
C GLY A 206 -13.46 -4.37 2.05
N ASP A 207 -13.46 -3.05 1.74
CA ASP A 207 -13.31 -2.52 0.39
C ASP A 207 -11.97 -2.96 -0.21
N GLY A 208 -11.94 -3.10 -1.53
CA GLY A 208 -10.73 -3.46 -2.25
C GLY A 208 -9.80 -2.27 -2.45
N ILE A 209 -10.17 -1.38 -3.37
CA ILE A 209 -9.37 -0.20 -3.72
C ILE A 209 -10.25 1.04 -3.68
N ASP A 210 -9.98 1.93 -2.73
CA ASP A 210 -10.61 3.23 -2.61
C ASP A 210 -9.73 4.31 -3.22
N ILE A 211 -10.27 5.03 -4.20
CA ILE A 211 -9.58 6.09 -4.93
C ILE A 211 -10.20 7.42 -4.51
N ASP A 212 -9.53 8.13 -3.59
CA ASP A 212 -10.03 9.33 -2.95
C ASP A 212 -9.20 10.53 -3.38
N HIS A 213 -9.82 11.55 -3.98
CA HIS A 213 -9.13 12.76 -4.47
C HIS A 213 -7.88 12.50 -5.32
N SER A 214 -7.78 11.32 -5.95
CA SER A 214 -6.59 10.88 -6.69
C SER A 214 -6.78 11.04 -8.18
N LYS A 215 -5.66 11.13 -8.91
CA LYS A 215 -5.67 11.33 -10.36
C LYS A 215 -4.58 10.53 -11.07
N ASN A 216 -4.77 10.36 -12.40
CA ASN A 216 -3.85 9.58 -13.24
C ASN A 216 -3.68 8.14 -12.71
N VAL A 217 -4.78 7.49 -12.31
CA VAL A 217 -4.77 6.13 -11.74
C VAL A 217 -5.09 5.10 -12.81
N ARG A 218 -4.29 4.06 -12.90
CA ARG A 218 -4.51 2.90 -13.76
C ARG A 218 -4.56 1.62 -12.95
N ILE A 219 -5.65 0.86 -13.07
CA ILE A 219 -5.84 -0.45 -12.43
C ILE A 219 -6.09 -1.45 -13.53
N ALA A 220 -5.22 -2.46 -13.67
CA ALA A 220 -5.32 -3.42 -14.75
C ALA A 220 -4.97 -4.85 -14.31
N ASN A 221 -5.56 -5.84 -14.99
CA ASN A 221 -5.21 -7.25 -14.85
C ASN A 221 -5.36 -7.81 -13.42
N CYS A 222 -6.21 -7.20 -12.59
CA CYS A 222 -6.37 -7.55 -11.18
C CYS A 222 -7.50 -8.55 -10.97
N HIS A 223 -7.35 -9.38 -9.94
CA HIS A 223 -8.43 -10.18 -9.39
C HIS A 223 -8.77 -9.63 -7.99
N ILE A 224 -10.00 -9.15 -7.81
CA ILE A 224 -10.43 -8.46 -6.58
C ILE A 224 -11.66 -9.16 -6.00
N THR A 225 -11.55 -9.65 -4.77
CA THR A 225 -12.67 -10.11 -3.94
C THR A 225 -12.79 -9.22 -2.72
N SER A 226 -13.95 -8.61 -2.47
CA SER A 226 -14.16 -7.61 -1.41
C SER A 226 -15.41 -7.86 -0.58
N GLY A 227 -15.31 -7.61 0.72
CA GLY A 227 -16.46 -7.68 1.64
C GLY A 227 -17.40 -6.47 1.55
N ASP A 228 -16.98 -5.40 0.89
CA ASP A 228 -17.75 -4.22 0.52
C ASP A 228 -17.43 -3.86 -0.94
N ASP A 229 -17.22 -2.61 -1.32
CA ASP A 229 -16.97 -2.21 -2.70
C ASP A 229 -15.62 -2.73 -3.22
N ALA A 230 -15.55 -3.25 -4.46
CA ALA A 230 -14.28 -3.75 -4.99
C ALA A 230 -13.36 -2.62 -5.45
N ILE A 231 -13.90 -1.66 -6.20
CA ILE A 231 -13.23 -0.40 -6.55
C ILE A 231 -14.21 0.74 -6.28
N CYS A 232 -13.81 1.71 -5.46
CA CYS A 232 -14.66 2.83 -5.10
C CYS A 232 -13.95 4.17 -5.35
N LEU A 233 -14.61 5.08 -6.06
CA LEU A 233 -14.15 6.44 -6.28
C LEU A 233 -14.82 7.36 -5.27
N LYS A 234 -14.03 8.16 -4.56
CA LYS A 234 -14.48 9.02 -3.48
C LYS A 234 -13.86 10.42 -3.60
N ASN A 235 -14.53 11.39 -2.96
CA ASN A 235 -14.00 12.72 -2.67
C ASN A 235 -14.47 13.08 -1.26
N ARG A 236 -13.74 12.63 -0.24
CA ARG A 236 -14.08 12.88 1.17
C ARG A 236 -13.73 14.32 1.54
N ARG A 237 -14.63 15.00 2.22
CA ARG A 237 -14.45 16.43 2.62
C ARG A 237 -13.16 16.70 3.37
N GLU A 238 -12.67 15.75 4.13
CA GLU A 238 -11.46 15.90 4.93
C GLU A 238 -10.16 15.91 4.14
N PHE A 239 -10.23 15.59 2.83
CA PHE A 239 -9.11 15.56 1.89
C PHE A 239 -9.30 16.50 0.71
N GLU A 240 -10.19 17.51 0.85
CA GLU A 240 -10.53 18.47 -0.21
C GLU A 240 -9.32 19.25 -0.77
N GLU A 241 -8.24 19.35 0.00
CA GLU A 241 -6.99 20.00 -0.43
C GLU A 241 -6.30 19.31 -1.60
N TYR A 242 -6.58 18.01 -1.84
CA TYR A 242 -6.02 17.27 -2.97
C TYR A 242 -6.79 17.49 -4.29
N GLY A 243 -7.97 18.11 -4.25
CA GLY A 243 -8.78 18.44 -5.42
C GLY A 243 -9.59 17.26 -5.95
N SER A 244 -10.02 17.36 -7.20
CA SER A 244 -10.96 16.41 -7.82
C SER A 244 -10.34 15.04 -8.07
N CYS A 245 -11.16 13.98 -8.07
CA CYS A 245 -10.78 12.63 -8.49
C CYS A 245 -10.99 12.49 -10.01
N HIS A 246 -9.94 12.22 -10.78
CA HIS A 246 -10.08 12.17 -12.24
C HIS A 246 -8.98 11.40 -12.97
N ASP A 247 -9.19 11.16 -14.27
CA ASP A 247 -8.28 10.44 -15.16
C ASP A 247 -7.99 9.02 -14.62
N ILE A 248 -9.05 8.27 -14.36
CA ILE A 248 -9.03 6.91 -13.80
C ILE A 248 -9.34 5.91 -14.91
N VAL A 249 -8.52 4.87 -15.04
CA VAL A 249 -8.77 3.76 -15.94
C VAL A 249 -8.76 2.44 -15.19
N VAL A 250 -9.83 1.68 -15.31
CA VAL A 250 -9.93 0.29 -14.81
C VAL A 250 -10.17 -0.62 -16.00
N THR A 251 -9.33 -1.62 -16.21
CA THR A 251 -9.43 -2.52 -17.36
C THR A 251 -8.97 -3.94 -17.04
N ASN A 252 -9.56 -4.91 -17.73
CA ASN A 252 -9.16 -6.32 -17.66
C ASN A 252 -9.11 -6.88 -16.22
N CYS A 253 -10.05 -6.49 -15.36
CA CYS A 253 -10.14 -6.95 -13.97
C CYS A 253 -11.31 -7.93 -13.80
N VAL A 254 -11.12 -8.93 -12.94
CA VAL A 254 -12.19 -9.81 -12.45
C VAL A 254 -12.51 -9.42 -11.03
N MET A 255 -13.78 -9.13 -10.75
CA MET A 255 -14.19 -8.59 -9.44
C MET A 255 -15.39 -9.33 -8.88
N GLU A 256 -15.31 -9.67 -7.58
CA GLU A 256 -16.40 -10.18 -6.75
C GLU A 256 -16.56 -9.25 -5.54
N SER A 257 -17.80 -8.82 -5.26
CA SER A 257 -18.07 -7.89 -4.17
C SER A 257 -19.40 -8.21 -3.52
N ARG A 258 -19.52 -7.99 -2.22
CA ARG A 258 -20.83 -8.02 -1.52
C ARG A 258 -21.64 -6.75 -1.69
N SER A 259 -21.05 -5.67 -2.18
CA SER A 259 -21.71 -4.38 -2.42
C SER A 259 -21.65 -4.05 -3.93
N CYS A 260 -20.67 -3.31 -4.37
CA CYS A 260 -20.50 -2.93 -5.76
C CYS A 260 -19.13 -3.32 -6.30
N THR A 261 -19.08 -3.83 -7.53
CA THR A 261 -17.79 -4.08 -8.19
C THR A 261 -17.09 -2.76 -8.55
N VAL A 262 -17.84 -1.75 -8.97
CA VAL A 262 -17.38 -0.37 -9.15
C VAL A 262 -18.42 0.59 -8.58
N LYS A 263 -18.00 1.54 -7.77
CA LYS A 263 -18.89 2.52 -7.13
C LYS A 263 -18.32 3.94 -7.18
N ILE A 264 -19.19 4.91 -7.26
CA ILE A 264 -18.88 6.34 -7.09
C ILE A 264 -19.60 6.81 -5.81
N GLY A 265 -18.83 7.16 -4.81
CA GLY A 265 -19.33 7.59 -3.50
C GLY A 265 -19.32 6.42 -2.46
N SER A 266 -20.07 6.52 -1.35
CA SER A 266 -21.06 7.56 -0.95
C SER A 266 -20.44 8.95 -0.71
N GLU A 267 -19.25 9.01 -0.13
CA GLU A 267 -18.56 10.26 0.16
C GLU A 267 -18.10 10.90 -1.16
N ASN A 268 -18.81 11.90 -1.61
CA ASN A 268 -18.50 12.62 -2.85
C ASN A 268 -18.84 14.11 -2.67
N MET A 269 -17.83 14.92 -2.33
CA MET A 269 -17.97 16.36 -2.06
C MET A 269 -17.32 17.22 -3.14
N ASP A 270 -16.74 16.60 -4.19
CA ASP A 270 -16.09 17.29 -5.30
C ASP A 270 -16.35 16.54 -6.62
N SER A 271 -15.80 17.02 -7.72
CA SER A 271 -16.00 16.44 -9.03
C SER A 271 -15.24 15.14 -9.21
N ILE A 272 -15.91 14.15 -9.84
CA ILE A 272 -15.29 12.92 -10.35
C ILE A 272 -15.54 12.90 -11.86
N TYR A 273 -14.47 12.82 -12.66
CA TYR A 273 -14.60 12.86 -14.12
C TYR A 273 -13.46 12.11 -14.83
N ASN A 274 -13.64 11.81 -16.12
CA ASN A 274 -12.70 11.02 -16.92
C ASN A 274 -12.42 9.64 -16.29
N VAL A 275 -13.48 8.86 -16.09
CA VAL A 275 -13.41 7.51 -15.54
C VAL A 275 -13.74 6.50 -16.62
#